data_2ee412f962701a92999f45e4b8c62ef0
#
_entry.id   2ee412f962701a92999f45e4b8c62ef0
#
_cell.length_a   1.000
_cell.length_b   1.000
_cell.length_c   1.000
_cell.angle_alpha   90.00
_cell.angle_beta   90.00
_cell.angle_gamma   90.00
#
_symmetry.space_group_name_H-M   'P 1'
#
loop_
_entity.id
_entity.type
_entity.pdbx_description
1 polymer ?
#
loop_
_entity_poly.entity_id
_entity_poly.type
_entity_poly.pdbx_seq_one_letter_code
_entity_poly.pdbx_strand_id
1 'polypeptide(L)'
;MNDFEEMRKFVIKETRKTGKKNIERAKRYGKPFFIGRIYITDGVRELGYSEESPELDKLFKRYMKCDWGEVREDAAINNRTIETGYGDIMGIYRLNGHVIWIKTDLNEYPRTTILLPQEW
;
A
#
# COMPACT_ATOMS: atom_id res chain seq x y z
N MET A 1 0.82 -33.32 14.39
CA MET A 1 0.86 -31.85 14.37
C MET A 1 0.60 -31.31 15.75
N ASN A 2 1.36 -30.37 16.25
CA ASN A 2 1.14 -29.81 17.57
C ASN A 2 0.15 -28.63 17.54
N ASP A 3 -0.38 -28.24 18.68
CA ASP A 3 -1.38 -27.17 18.80
C ASP A 3 -0.87 -25.83 18.26
N PHE A 4 0.43 -25.58 18.38
CA PHE A 4 1.05 -24.35 17.86
C PHE A 4 0.93 -24.27 16.33
N GLU A 5 1.22 -25.37 15.63
CA GLU A 5 1.11 -25.42 14.18
C GLU A 5 -0.32 -25.27 13.69
N GLU A 6 -1.27 -25.87 14.39
CA GLU A 6 -2.69 -25.74 14.06
C GLU A 6 -3.17 -24.30 14.24
N MET A 7 -2.78 -23.66 15.34
CA MET A 7 -3.11 -22.27 15.61
C MET A 7 -2.51 -21.35 14.53
N ARG A 8 -1.26 -21.60 14.14
CA ARG A 8 -0.61 -20.82 13.09
C ARG A 8 -1.37 -20.92 11.76
N LYS A 9 -1.77 -22.11 11.37
CA LYS A 9 -2.57 -22.31 10.15
C LYS A 9 -3.92 -21.60 10.21
N PHE A 10 -4.58 -21.65 11.36
CA PHE A 10 -5.84 -20.97 11.58
C PHE A 10 -5.68 -19.44 11.44
N VAL A 11 -4.67 -18.86 12.07
CA VAL A 11 -4.39 -17.43 11.99
C VAL A 11 -4.13 -16.99 10.56
N ILE A 12 -3.32 -17.74 9.81
CA ILE A 12 -3.04 -17.45 8.40
C ILE A 12 -4.32 -17.46 7.58
N LYS A 13 -5.19 -18.46 7.77
CA LYS A 13 -6.46 -18.59 7.06
C LYS A 13 -7.38 -17.40 7.33
N GLU A 14 -7.53 -17.02 8.60
CA GLU A 14 -8.38 -15.89 8.99
C GLU A 14 -7.81 -14.55 8.48
N THR A 15 -6.50 -14.39 8.51
CA THR A 15 -5.83 -13.19 7.96
C THR A 15 -6.10 -13.06 6.46
N ARG A 16 -6.02 -14.16 5.71
CA ARG A 16 -6.31 -14.15 4.27
C ARG A 16 -7.76 -13.77 3.97
N LYS A 17 -8.72 -14.28 4.74
CA LYS A 17 -10.14 -13.91 4.58
C LYS A 17 -10.36 -12.42 4.80
N THR A 18 -9.77 -11.89 5.85
CA THR A 18 -9.85 -10.46 6.17
C THR A 18 -9.18 -9.63 5.08
N GLY A 19 -8.01 -10.07 4.59
CA GLY A 19 -7.30 -9.40 3.51
C GLY A 19 -8.10 -9.31 2.22
N LYS A 20 -8.76 -10.40 1.81
CA LYS A 20 -9.62 -10.40 0.61
C LYS A 20 -10.78 -9.41 0.74
N LYS A 21 -11.42 -9.36 1.90
CA LYS A 21 -12.47 -8.39 2.18
C LYS A 21 -11.93 -6.96 2.12
N ASN A 22 -10.73 -6.73 2.61
CA ASN A 22 -10.08 -5.41 2.59
C ASN A 22 -9.82 -4.96 1.15
N ILE A 23 -9.37 -5.86 0.28
CA ILE A 23 -9.17 -5.55 -1.15
C ILE A 23 -10.49 -5.16 -1.80
N GLU A 24 -11.55 -5.93 -1.60
CA GLU A 24 -12.87 -5.65 -2.15
C GLU A 24 -13.40 -4.29 -1.67
N ARG A 25 -13.26 -3.99 -0.39
CA ARG A 25 -13.66 -2.71 0.19
C ARG A 25 -12.85 -1.56 -0.38
N ALA A 26 -11.54 -1.73 -0.54
CA ALA A 26 -10.68 -0.71 -1.12
C ALA A 26 -11.09 -0.40 -2.55
N LYS A 27 -11.29 -1.43 -3.39
CA LYS A 27 -11.70 -1.25 -4.78
C LYS A 27 -13.08 -0.62 -4.93
N ARG A 28 -14.03 -1.01 -4.07
CA ARG A 28 -15.44 -0.59 -4.18
C ARG A 28 -15.68 0.79 -3.60
N TYR A 29 -15.11 1.08 -2.44
CA TYR A 29 -15.42 2.28 -1.67
C TYR A 29 -14.25 3.25 -1.52
N GLY A 30 -13.06 2.88 -1.99
CA GLY A 30 -11.86 3.67 -1.73
C GLY A 30 -11.48 3.69 -0.25
N LYS A 31 -11.93 2.70 0.53
CA LYS A 31 -11.54 2.56 1.92
C LYS A 31 -10.17 1.92 2.01
N PRO A 32 -9.25 2.48 2.76
CA PRO A 32 -7.91 1.93 2.83
C PRO A 32 -7.90 0.58 3.54
N PHE A 33 -7.12 -0.34 3.01
CA PHE A 33 -6.52 -1.35 3.85
C PHE A 33 -5.64 -0.62 4.88
N PHE A 34 -4.98 -1.33 5.77
CA PHE A 34 -4.26 -0.70 6.86
C PHE A 34 -3.05 0.11 6.34
N ILE A 35 -3.21 1.42 6.25
CA ILE A 35 -2.20 2.35 5.70
C ILE A 35 -1.18 2.76 6.77
N GLY A 36 -1.62 2.89 8.01
CA GLY A 36 -0.76 3.38 9.08
C GLY A 36 -0.44 4.86 8.96
N ARG A 37 0.73 5.24 9.44
CA ARG A 37 1.20 6.62 9.39
C ARG A 37 1.71 6.96 8.00
N ILE A 38 1.39 8.16 7.51
CA ILE A 38 1.77 8.61 6.17
C ILE A 38 2.93 9.60 6.27
N TYR A 39 3.97 9.37 5.46
CA TYR A 39 5.14 10.25 5.36
C TYR A 39 5.34 10.69 3.92
N ILE A 40 5.66 11.97 3.74
CA ILE A 40 6.05 12.52 2.44
C ILE A 40 7.52 12.90 2.58
N THR A 41 8.37 12.40 1.68
CA THR A 41 9.80 12.65 1.74
C THR A 41 10.17 14.09 1.37
N ASP A 42 11.37 14.51 1.75
CA ASP A 42 11.88 15.83 1.39
C ASP A 42 11.96 16.03 -0.12
N GLY A 43 12.35 15.00 -0.88
CA GLY A 43 12.42 15.07 -2.33
C GLY A 43 11.05 15.37 -2.97
N VAL A 44 10.00 14.74 -2.49
CA VAL A 44 8.64 15.02 -2.97
C VAL A 44 8.21 16.44 -2.58
N ARG A 45 8.53 16.86 -1.36
CA ARG A 45 8.23 18.24 -0.90
C ARG A 45 8.97 19.29 -1.69
N GLU A 46 10.23 19.04 -2.06
CA GLU A 46 11.03 19.95 -2.89
C GLU A 46 10.43 20.14 -4.29
N LEU A 47 9.67 19.18 -4.79
CA LEU A 47 8.92 19.33 -6.04
C LEU A 47 7.66 20.21 -5.88
N GLY A 48 7.34 20.63 -4.66
CA GLY A 48 6.19 21.48 -4.37
C GLY A 48 4.94 20.71 -3.93
N TYR A 49 5.05 19.41 -3.62
CA TYR A 49 3.91 18.60 -3.18
C TYR A 49 3.91 18.41 -1.67
N SER A 50 2.71 18.39 -1.12
CA SER A 50 2.49 18.21 0.31
C SER A 50 1.19 17.45 0.55
N GLU A 51 0.82 17.25 1.82
CA GLU A 51 -0.45 16.63 2.22
C GLU A 51 -1.67 17.39 1.68
N GLU A 52 -1.51 18.67 1.34
CA GLU A 52 -2.59 19.52 0.84
C GLU A 52 -2.66 19.57 -0.69
N SER A 53 -1.73 18.94 -1.38
CA SER A 53 -1.70 18.96 -2.86
C SER A 53 -2.80 18.09 -3.46
N PRO A 54 -3.74 18.68 -4.24
CA PRO A 54 -4.81 17.90 -4.87
C PRO A 54 -4.29 16.79 -5.79
N GLU A 55 -3.18 17.03 -6.50
CA GLU A 55 -2.57 16.08 -7.41
C GLU A 55 -2.06 14.86 -6.66
N LEU A 56 -1.40 15.07 -5.52
CA LEU A 56 -0.89 14.00 -4.68
C LEU A 56 -2.02 13.22 -4.03
N ASP A 57 -3.07 13.91 -3.61
CA ASP A 57 -4.27 13.29 -3.05
C ASP A 57 -4.94 12.35 -4.06
N LYS A 58 -5.00 12.73 -5.33
CA LYS A 58 -5.55 11.87 -6.39
C LYS A 58 -4.75 10.59 -6.55
N LEU A 59 -3.43 10.67 -6.53
CA LEU A 59 -2.58 9.49 -6.60
C LEU A 59 -2.80 8.58 -5.39
N PHE A 60 -2.88 9.16 -4.21
CA PHE A 60 -3.11 8.41 -2.99
C PHE A 60 -4.48 7.72 -2.99
N LYS A 61 -5.51 8.36 -3.52
CA LYS A 61 -6.83 7.75 -3.67
C LYS A 61 -6.81 6.57 -4.65
N ARG A 62 -6.06 6.66 -5.74
CA ARG A 62 -5.84 5.52 -6.66
C ARG A 62 -5.19 4.36 -5.90
N TYR A 63 -4.14 4.65 -5.16
CA TYR A 63 -3.43 3.67 -4.35
C TYR A 63 -4.36 2.97 -3.35
N MET A 64 -5.20 3.73 -2.64
CA MET A 64 -6.16 3.16 -1.70
C MET A 64 -7.20 2.26 -2.34
N LYS A 65 -7.47 2.43 -3.63
CA LYS A 65 -8.39 1.57 -4.41
C LYS A 65 -7.67 0.40 -5.10
N CYS A 66 -6.43 0.16 -4.75
CA CYS A 66 -5.60 -0.88 -5.37
C CYS A 66 -5.32 -0.64 -6.85
N ASP A 67 -5.32 0.62 -7.29
CA ASP A 67 -4.80 1.04 -8.59
C ASP A 67 -3.32 1.37 -8.39
N TRP A 68 -2.47 0.42 -8.72
CA TRP A 68 -1.03 0.49 -8.43
C TRP A 68 -0.25 1.30 -9.46
N GLY A 69 -0.93 1.94 -10.42
CA GLY A 69 -0.30 2.74 -11.45
C GLY A 69 0.45 1.89 -12.46
N GLU A 70 1.74 2.17 -12.65
CA GLU A 70 2.57 1.49 -13.64
C GLU A 70 3.14 0.15 -13.16
N VAL A 71 2.82 -0.28 -11.96
CA VAL A 71 3.18 -1.63 -11.48
C VAL A 71 2.35 -2.66 -12.25
N ARG A 72 2.99 -3.53 -13.02
CA ARG A 72 2.32 -4.55 -13.84
C ARG A 72 2.48 -5.95 -13.25
N GLU A 73 3.71 -6.43 -13.16
CA GLU A 73 4.01 -7.79 -12.70
C GLU A 73 3.82 -7.93 -11.19
N ASP A 74 4.08 -6.86 -10.44
CA ASP A 74 4.03 -6.88 -8.98
C ASP A 74 2.64 -6.61 -8.41
N ALA A 75 1.63 -6.34 -9.25
CA ALA A 75 0.27 -6.11 -8.77
C ALA A 75 -0.28 -7.31 -7.99
N ALA A 76 0.00 -8.53 -8.45
CA ALA A 76 -0.42 -9.74 -7.76
C ALA A 76 0.31 -9.89 -6.41
N ILE A 77 1.56 -9.45 -6.32
CA ILE A 77 2.33 -9.44 -5.07
C ILE A 77 1.70 -8.47 -4.08
N ASN A 78 1.33 -7.26 -4.53
CA ASN A 78 0.64 -6.28 -3.71
C ASN A 78 -0.66 -6.85 -3.13
N ASN A 79 -1.48 -7.46 -3.96
CA ASN A 79 -2.75 -8.06 -3.52
C ASN A 79 -2.53 -9.17 -2.49
N ARG A 80 -1.52 -10.01 -2.72
CA ARG A 80 -1.16 -11.07 -1.78
C ARG A 80 -0.69 -10.50 -0.44
N THR A 81 0.08 -9.42 -0.46
CA THR A 81 0.53 -8.73 0.75
C THR A 81 -0.65 -8.22 1.57
N ILE A 82 -1.65 -7.63 0.91
CA ILE A 82 -2.88 -7.19 1.59
C ILE A 82 -3.63 -8.39 2.17
N GLU A 83 -3.74 -9.48 1.42
CA GLU A 83 -4.43 -10.70 1.87
C GLU A 83 -3.77 -11.33 3.09
N THR A 84 -2.45 -11.30 3.15
CA THR A 84 -1.70 -11.88 4.28
C THR A 84 -1.53 -10.91 5.45
N GLY A 85 -1.66 -9.61 5.19
CA GLY A 85 -1.41 -8.57 6.19
C GLY A 85 0.06 -8.41 6.56
N TYR A 86 0.98 -8.87 5.70
CA TYR A 86 2.41 -8.85 5.97
C TYR A 86 3.19 -8.57 4.69
N GLY A 87 4.23 -7.73 4.79
CA GLY A 87 5.11 -7.40 3.69
C GLY A 87 4.96 -5.96 3.22
N ASP A 88 5.39 -5.71 2.00
CA ASP A 88 5.38 -4.39 1.39
C ASP A 88 4.39 -4.32 0.22
N ILE A 89 3.82 -3.14 0.04
CA ILE A 89 2.95 -2.80 -1.09
C ILE A 89 3.56 -1.59 -1.77
N MET A 90 3.53 -1.53 -3.10
CA MET A 90 4.07 -0.39 -3.83
C MET A 90 3.21 -0.04 -5.03
N GLY A 91 2.93 1.25 -5.20
CA GLY A 91 2.38 1.84 -6.41
C GLY A 91 3.39 2.76 -7.08
N ILE A 92 3.37 2.83 -8.40
CA ILE A 92 4.24 3.67 -9.21
C ILE A 92 3.37 4.57 -10.08
N TYR A 93 3.54 5.88 -9.96
CA TYR A 93 2.71 6.87 -10.64
C TYR A 93 3.57 7.93 -11.32
N ARG A 94 2.95 8.68 -12.22
CA ARG A 94 3.57 9.85 -12.84
C ARG A 94 2.78 11.10 -12.49
N LEU A 95 3.49 12.15 -12.13
CA LEU A 95 2.90 13.43 -11.76
C LEU A 95 3.75 14.55 -12.33
N ASN A 96 3.20 15.24 -13.35
CA ASN A 96 3.89 16.35 -14.04
C ASN A 96 5.32 15.97 -14.51
N GLY A 97 5.45 14.78 -15.10
CA GLY A 97 6.73 14.28 -15.60
C GLY A 97 7.63 13.63 -14.56
N HIS A 98 7.25 13.67 -13.29
CA HIS A 98 8.00 13.03 -12.21
C HIS A 98 7.42 11.68 -11.86
N VAL A 99 8.28 10.70 -11.58
CA VAL A 99 7.87 9.39 -11.09
C VAL A 99 7.72 9.49 -9.57
N ILE A 100 6.56 9.12 -9.07
CA ILE A 100 6.25 9.12 -7.63
C ILE A 100 5.94 7.69 -7.20
N TRP A 101 6.59 7.23 -6.15
CA TRP A 101 6.31 5.94 -5.55
C TRP A 101 5.49 6.12 -4.26
N ILE A 102 4.52 5.24 -4.06
CA ILE A 102 3.80 5.13 -2.79
C ILE A 102 4.06 3.72 -2.28
N LYS A 103 4.66 3.61 -1.10
CA LYS A 103 5.04 2.34 -0.50
C LYS A 103 4.41 2.20 0.87
N THR A 104 3.82 1.03 1.15
CA THR A 104 3.33 0.70 2.49
C THR A 104 4.08 -0.50 3.02
N ASP A 105 4.61 -0.36 4.24
CA ASP A 105 5.21 -1.44 5.01
C ASP A 105 4.16 -1.90 6.01
N LEU A 106 3.68 -3.14 5.87
CA LEU A 106 2.65 -3.74 6.72
C LEU A 106 3.22 -4.55 7.89
N ASN A 107 4.49 -4.36 8.21
CA ASN A 107 5.11 -5.06 9.32
C ASN A 107 4.57 -4.56 10.68
N GLU A 108 5.31 -4.73 11.75
CA GLU A 108 4.86 -4.47 13.13
C GLU A 108 4.21 -3.10 13.33
N TYR A 109 4.73 -2.07 12.66
CA TYR A 109 4.19 -0.70 12.72
C TYR A 109 3.93 -0.20 11.30
N PRO A 110 2.72 -0.40 10.76
CA PRO A 110 2.39 -0.01 9.39
C PRO A 110 2.70 1.46 9.10
N ARG A 111 3.34 1.68 7.97
CA ARG A 111 3.79 2.99 7.54
C ARG A 111 3.72 3.12 6.03
N THR A 112 3.14 4.20 5.54
CA THR A 112 3.08 4.52 4.12
C THR A 112 3.98 5.72 3.83
N THR A 113 4.85 5.58 2.83
CA THR A 113 5.78 6.64 2.43
C THR A 113 5.52 7.00 0.97
N ILE A 114 5.43 8.28 0.70
CA ILE A 114 5.38 8.84 -0.65
C ILE A 114 6.77 9.39 -0.94
N LEU A 115 7.46 8.84 -1.95
CA LEU A 115 8.88 9.10 -2.18
C LEU A 115 9.21 9.15 -3.67
N LEU A 116 10.40 9.66 -3.97
CA LEU A 116 10.99 9.57 -5.30
C LEU A 116 11.80 8.29 -5.43
N PRO A 117 11.94 7.70 -6.63
CA PRO A 117 12.72 6.48 -6.82
C PRO A 117 14.16 6.55 -6.28
N GLN A 118 14.80 7.70 -6.41
CA GLN A 118 16.17 7.89 -5.93
C GLN A 118 16.28 7.98 -4.40
N GLU A 119 15.17 8.08 -3.71
CA GLU A 119 15.15 8.13 -2.24
C GLU A 119 14.92 6.78 -1.59
N TRP A 120 14.81 5.75 -2.42
CA TRP A 120 14.61 4.38 -1.97
C TRP A 120 15.76 3.87 -1.13
#